data_ab579cebcab4d3586cbaa1f256966618
#
_entry.id   ab579cebcab4d3586cbaa1f256966618
#
_cell.length_a   1.000
_cell.length_b   1.000
_cell.length_c   1.000
_cell.angle_alpha   90.00
_cell.angle_beta   90.00
_cell.angle_gamma   90.00
#
_symmetry.space_group_name_H-M   'P 1'
#
loop_
_entity.id
_entity.type
_entity.pdbx_description
1 polymer ?
#
loop_
_entity_poly.entity_id
_entity_poly.type
_entity_poly.pdbx_seq_one_letter_code
_entity_poly.pdbx_strand_id
1 'polypeptide(L)'
;GTVTDTEGIFKIALPQKKDVVLVFSFIGMKTQEIVLKDDKPLKVVMQEDAKEIDEVVVTGIFNRKKDSFTGASATFDGEQLRSVGTQNVIASLKTLDPSFNVLENNEFGSDPNKLPDIEIRGKSSLISTRDELSEDPNQPLFILDGFESSLEAIYNLDMSRVASITILKDAASTAIYGSKASNGVVVVETIRPKSGKLNLAYNGNANVSWADLSSYNLMDASEKLRFENLVGRYDASNDVVKDVELKKSYYDKLADIARGVNTYWLSEPLR
;
A
#
# COMPACT_ATOMS: atom_id res chain seq x y z
N GLY A 1 12.06 3.61 45.57
CA GLY A 1 13.01 3.16 44.56
C GLY A 1 14.14 4.15 44.41
N THR A 2 15.23 3.77 43.81
CA THR A 2 16.38 4.62 43.48
C THR A 2 16.81 4.35 42.04
N VAL A 3 17.60 5.26 41.48
CA VAL A 3 18.18 5.14 40.15
C VAL A 3 19.69 5.03 40.30
N THR A 4 20.34 4.29 39.40
CA THR A 4 21.81 4.23 39.33
C THR A 4 22.40 5.54 38.82
N ASP A 5 23.62 5.86 39.26
CA ASP A 5 24.41 6.96 38.69
C ASP A 5 25.06 6.55 37.35
N THR A 6 25.88 7.42 36.77
CA THR A 6 26.57 7.20 35.48
C THR A 6 27.59 6.06 35.52
N GLU A 7 28.04 5.66 36.72
CA GLU A 7 28.96 4.53 36.94
C GLU A 7 28.24 3.24 37.30
N GLY A 8 26.90 3.24 37.32
CA GLY A 8 26.05 2.10 37.64
C GLY A 8 25.94 1.83 39.13
N ILE A 9 26.35 2.80 40.03
CA ILE A 9 26.25 2.66 41.47
C ILE A 9 24.91 3.11 41.97
N PHE A 10 24.26 2.36 42.83
CA PHE A 10 23.02 2.72 43.48
C PHE A 10 23.13 2.68 45.01
N LYS A 11 22.37 3.51 45.67
CA LYS A 11 22.23 3.48 47.15
C LYS A 11 20.74 3.49 47.47
N ILE A 12 20.32 2.53 48.26
CA ILE A 12 18.92 2.40 48.69
C ILE A 12 18.86 2.20 50.20
N ALA A 13 18.06 3.00 50.90
CA ALA A 13 17.76 2.80 52.31
C ALA A 13 16.67 1.71 52.44
N LEU A 14 16.96 0.70 53.19
CA LEU A 14 16.08 -0.45 53.38
C LEU A 14 15.36 -0.37 54.72
N PRO A 15 14.08 -0.75 54.80
CA PRO A 15 13.40 -0.93 56.08
C PRO A 15 13.98 -2.14 56.81
N GLN A 16 14.02 -2.08 58.14
CA GLN A 16 14.47 -3.19 58.97
C GLN A 16 13.48 -4.36 58.96
N LYS A 17 13.27 -4.94 57.80
CA LYS A 17 12.44 -6.16 57.61
C LYS A 17 13.34 -7.29 57.06
N LYS A 18 13.11 -8.53 57.55
CA LYS A 18 13.70 -9.71 56.97
C LYS A 18 13.03 -9.97 55.59
N ASP A 19 13.83 -10.46 54.65
CA ASP A 19 13.37 -10.83 53.28
C ASP A 19 12.89 -9.66 52.42
N VAL A 20 13.76 -8.67 52.21
CA VAL A 20 13.50 -7.59 51.25
C VAL A 20 13.88 -8.06 49.84
N VAL A 21 12.94 -7.99 48.90
CA VAL A 21 13.17 -8.28 47.49
C VAL A 21 13.50 -6.98 46.76
N LEU A 22 14.64 -6.89 46.12
CA LEU A 22 15.02 -5.81 45.23
C LEU A 22 14.70 -6.20 43.79
N VAL A 23 13.97 -5.35 43.09
CA VAL A 23 13.62 -5.53 41.68
C VAL A 23 14.49 -4.57 40.86
N PHE A 24 15.27 -5.12 39.95
CA PHE A 24 16.13 -4.38 39.03
C PHE A 24 15.50 -4.42 37.65
N SER A 25 15.22 -3.25 37.07
CA SER A 25 14.69 -3.13 35.72
C SER A 25 15.40 -2.03 34.95
N PHE A 26 15.68 -2.31 33.67
CA PHE A 26 16.25 -1.35 32.75
C PHE A 26 15.69 -1.63 31.35
N ILE A 27 15.58 -0.59 30.53
CA ILE A 27 15.05 -0.72 29.17
C ILE A 27 15.98 -1.62 28.34
N GLY A 28 15.43 -2.70 27.76
CA GLY A 28 16.20 -3.69 26.98
C GLY A 28 16.91 -4.76 27.81
N MET A 29 16.70 -4.81 29.14
CA MET A 29 17.26 -5.83 30.03
C MET A 29 16.18 -6.64 30.74
N LYS A 30 16.44 -7.93 31.01
CA LYS A 30 15.53 -8.77 31.79
C LYS A 30 15.42 -8.25 33.20
N THR A 31 14.19 -8.04 33.67
CA THR A 31 13.93 -7.68 35.05
C THR A 31 14.40 -8.82 35.97
N GLN A 32 15.20 -8.48 36.97
CA GLN A 32 15.74 -9.46 37.98
C GLN A 32 15.22 -9.13 39.36
N GLU A 33 14.80 -10.15 40.07
CA GLU A 33 14.38 -10.05 41.47
C GLU A 33 15.40 -10.74 42.35
N ILE A 34 15.97 -10.01 43.30
CA ILE A 34 17.02 -10.54 44.20
C ILE A 34 16.56 -10.36 45.64
N VAL A 35 16.50 -11.45 46.37
CA VAL A 35 16.20 -11.44 47.81
C VAL A 35 17.47 -11.13 48.58
N LEU A 36 17.45 -10.03 49.34
CA LEU A 36 18.59 -9.66 50.17
C LEU A 36 18.65 -10.55 51.41
N LYS A 37 19.80 -11.22 51.57
CA LYS A 37 20.09 -12.07 52.75
C LYS A 37 21.09 -11.40 53.71
N ASP A 38 21.95 -10.52 53.20
CA ASP A 38 23.02 -9.88 53.94
C ASP A 38 23.18 -8.40 53.59
N ASP A 39 23.75 -7.59 54.47
CA ASP A 39 24.05 -6.16 54.28
C ASP A 39 25.33 -5.89 53.46
N LYS A 40 25.74 -6.82 52.60
CA LYS A 40 26.93 -6.68 51.77
C LYS A 40 26.64 -5.92 50.46
N PRO A 41 27.66 -5.25 49.89
CA PRO A 41 27.50 -4.65 48.56
C PRO A 41 27.06 -5.69 47.52
N LEU A 42 25.98 -5.40 46.84
CA LEU A 42 25.43 -6.29 45.82
C LEU A 42 25.90 -5.85 44.43
N LYS A 43 26.47 -6.78 43.66
CA LYS A 43 26.80 -6.58 42.27
C LYS A 43 25.77 -7.34 41.42
N VAL A 44 24.99 -6.62 40.67
CA VAL A 44 23.95 -7.17 39.77
C VAL A 44 24.41 -7.02 38.33
N VAL A 45 24.47 -8.15 37.61
CA VAL A 45 24.75 -8.16 36.19
C VAL A 45 23.44 -8.46 35.49
N MET A 46 22.89 -7.44 34.81
CA MET A 46 21.67 -7.59 34.06
C MET A 46 21.93 -8.28 32.70
N GLN A 47 21.02 -9.14 32.32
CA GLN A 47 21.06 -9.82 31.01
C GLN A 47 20.20 -9.04 30.02
N GLU A 48 20.67 -8.95 28.78
CA GLU A 48 19.87 -8.38 27.71
C GLU A 48 18.58 -9.17 27.54
N ASP A 49 17.45 -8.45 27.52
CA ASP A 49 16.18 -9.00 27.13
C ASP A 49 16.10 -8.94 25.59
N ALA A 50 16.97 -9.69 24.94
CA ALA A 50 16.82 -10.00 23.53
C ALA A 50 15.55 -10.87 23.41
N LYS A 51 14.38 -10.26 23.43
CA LYS A 51 13.23 -10.85 22.77
C LYS A 51 13.66 -10.91 21.30
N GLU A 52 14.18 -12.05 20.89
CA GLU A 52 14.07 -12.42 19.49
C GLU A 52 12.58 -12.32 19.18
N ILE A 53 12.21 -11.25 18.48
CA ILE A 53 10.91 -11.20 17.83
C ILE A 53 11.05 -12.26 16.75
N ASP A 54 10.64 -13.49 17.08
CA ASP A 54 10.52 -14.56 16.11
C ASP A 54 9.64 -14.03 14.98
N GLU A 55 10.26 -13.60 13.91
CA GLU A 55 9.53 -13.11 12.72
C GLU A 55 8.77 -14.30 12.15
N VAL A 56 7.46 -14.27 12.26
CA VAL A 56 6.58 -15.37 11.87
C VAL A 56 6.03 -15.08 10.48
N VAL A 57 6.23 -16.00 9.56
CA VAL A 57 5.55 -15.96 8.26
C VAL A 57 4.19 -16.60 8.39
N VAL A 58 3.17 -15.80 8.17
CA VAL A 58 1.79 -16.25 8.18
C VAL A 58 1.41 -16.69 6.79
N THR A 59 1.12 -17.98 6.63
CA THR A 59 0.68 -18.53 5.34
C THR A 59 -0.85 -18.62 5.24
N GLY A 60 -1.60 -18.01 6.15
CA GLY A 60 -3.07 -18.08 6.20
C GLY A 60 -3.63 -19.39 6.75
N ILE A 61 -2.89 -20.50 6.61
CA ILE A 61 -3.29 -21.81 7.14
C ILE A 61 -2.38 -22.19 8.33
N PHE A 62 -1.09 -21.84 8.25
CA PHE A 62 -0.10 -22.16 9.28
C PHE A 62 0.78 -20.94 9.57
N ASN A 63 1.15 -20.80 10.83
CA ASN A 63 2.16 -19.83 11.26
C ASN A 63 3.49 -20.57 11.35
N ARG A 64 4.49 -20.18 10.57
CA ARG A 64 5.83 -20.77 10.58
C ARG A 64 6.85 -19.69 10.94
N LYS A 65 7.89 -20.09 11.68
CA LYS A 65 9.03 -19.21 11.92
C LYS A 65 9.70 -18.90 10.58
N LYS A 66 10.09 -17.65 10.36
CA LYS A 66 10.73 -17.20 9.10
C LYS A 66 11.93 -18.07 8.74
N ASP A 67 12.76 -18.46 9.72
CA ASP A 67 13.93 -19.29 9.51
C ASP A 67 13.61 -20.72 9.02
N SER A 68 12.39 -21.20 9.27
CA SER A 68 11.91 -22.49 8.80
C SER A 68 11.15 -22.44 7.48
N PHE A 69 10.99 -21.24 6.92
CA PHE A 69 10.26 -21.00 5.68
C PHE A 69 11.25 -20.76 4.53
N THR A 70 11.31 -21.70 3.59
CA THR A 70 12.26 -21.67 2.47
C THR A 70 11.76 -20.86 1.27
N GLY A 71 10.50 -20.40 1.30
CA GLY A 71 9.88 -19.65 0.24
C GLY A 71 10.14 -18.15 0.31
N ALA A 72 10.13 -17.48 -0.84
CA ALA A 72 10.19 -16.01 -0.91
C ALA A 72 8.88 -15.40 -0.42
N SER A 73 8.92 -14.76 0.73
CA SER A 73 7.79 -14.06 1.33
C SER A 73 8.21 -12.69 1.87
N ALA A 74 7.27 -11.75 1.87
CA ALA A 74 7.40 -10.46 2.54
C ALA A 74 6.23 -10.31 3.51
N THR A 75 6.50 -10.00 4.76
CA THR A 75 5.47 -9.78 5.78
C THR A 75 5.57 -8.35 6.28
N PHE A 76 4.44 -7.68 6.36
CA PHE A 76 4.29 -6.31 6.84
C PHE A 76 3.28 -6.30 7.97
N ASP A 77 3.59 -5.67 9.06
CA ASP A 77 2.65 -5.48 10.15
C ASP A 77 1.69 -4.29 9.90
N GLY A 78 0.60 -4.24 10.66
CA GLY A 78 -0.40 -3.19 10.50
C GLY A 78 0.14 -1.78 10.81
N GLU A 79 1.18 -1.64 11.63
CA GLU A 79 1.82 -0.35 11.91
C GLU A 79 2.63 0.14 10.71
N GLN A 80 3.41 -0.72 10.10
CA GLN A 80 4.17 -0.42 8.88
C GLN A 80 3.22 0.01 7.75
N LEU A 81 2.13 -0.72 7.56
CA LEU A 81 1.13 -0.37 6.55
C LEU A 81 0.53 1.01 6.77
N ARG A 82 0.14 1.33 8.01
CA ARG A 82 -0.44 2.63 8.37
C ARG A 82 0.56 3.79 8.30
N SER A 83 1.85 3.53 8.52
CA SER A 83 2.89 4.57 8.46
C SER A 83 3.12 5.10 7.03
N VAL A 84 2.86 4.28 6.02
CA VAL A 84 3.08 4.61 4.61
C VAL A 84 1.85 5.26 3.97
N GLY A 85 0.66 4.87 4.38
CA GLY A 85 -0.57 5.43 3.84
C GLY A 85 -1.81 4.96 4.60
N THR A 86 -2.87 5.76 4.53
CA THR A 86 -4.12 5.50 5.23
C THR A 86 -5.30 5.23 4.31
N GLN A 87 -5.11 5.34 2.98
CA GLN A 87 -6.21 5.27 2.03
C GLN A 87 -6.75 3.85 1.88
N ASN A 88 -5.89 2.91 1.52
CA ASN A 88 -6.27 1.49 1.40
C ASN A 88 -5.04 0.58 1.50
N VAL A 89 -5.30 -0.70 1.75
CA VAL A 89 -4.29 -1.75 1.89
C VAL A 89 -3.42 -1.87 0.63
N ILE A 90 -4.02 -1.80 -0.55
CA ILE A 90 -3.37 -1.99 -1.85
C ILE A 90 -2.34 -0.87 -2.13
N ALA A 91 -2.71 0.39 -1.86
CA ALA A 91 -1.81 1.52 -2.03
C ALA A 91 -0.59 1.45 -1.10
N SER A 92 -0.78 0.99 0.14
CA SER A 92 0.32 0.79 1.09
C SER A 92 1.25 -0.34 0.63
N LEU A 93 0.72 -1.46 0.13
CA LEU A 93 1.52 -2.56 -0.39
C LEU A 93 2.35 -2.16 -1.61
N LYS A 94 1.80 -1.38 -2.55
CA LYS A 94 2.54 -0.82 -3.70
C LYS A 94 3.82 -0.08 -3.26
N THR A 95 3.74 0.63 -2.14
CA THR A 95 4.87 1.43 -1.64
C THR A 95 5.88 0.58 -0.86
N LEU A 96 5.41 -0.42 -0.12
CA LEU A 96 6.26 -1.24 0.75
C LEU A 96 6.97 -2.38 -0.01
N ASP A 97 6.33 -2.93 -1.03
CA ASP A 97 6.86 -4.07 -1.77
C ASP A 97 7.00 -3.78 -3.26
N PRO A 98 8.25 -3.65 -3.78
CA PRO A 98 8.48 -3.40 -5.19
C PRO A 98 7.99 -4.52 -6.14
N SER A 99 7.80 -5.75 -5.62
CA SER A 99 7.27 -6.85 -6.42
C SER A 99 5.75 -6.82 -6.59
N PHE A 100 5.07 -6.01 -5.75
CA PHE A 100 3.63 -5.79 -5.80
C PHE A 100 3.34 -4.59 -6.71
N ASN A 101 3.04 -4.87 -7.95
CA ASN A 101 2.81 -3.84 -8.95
C ASN A 101 1.31 -3.59 -9.14
N VAL A 102 0.95 -2.32 -9.02
CA VAL A 102 -0.41 -1.84 -9.32
C VAL A 102 -0.34 -1.11 -10.64
N LEU A 103 -0.96 -1.69 -11.66
CA LEU A 103 -0.97 -1.13 -13.01
C LEU A 103 -1.87 0.10 -13.05
N GLU A 104 -1.35 1.17 -13.59
CA GLU A 104 -2.14 2.36 -13.88
C GLU A 104 -2.91 2.12 -15.18
N ASN A 105 -4.23 2.09 -15.09
CA ASN A 105 -5.08 1.95 -16.24
C ASN A 105 -5.55 3.32 -16.69
N ASN A 106 -4.92 3.84 -17.74
CA ASN A 106 -5.27 5.14 -18.32
C ASN A 106 -6.60 5.12 -19.09
N GLU A 107 -7.16 3.95 -19.37
CA GLU A 107 -8.40 3.78 -20.12
C GLU A 107 -9.62 4.24 -19.31
N PHE A 108 -9.56 4.07 -18.00
CA PHE A 108 -10.62 4.47 -17.07
C PHE A 108 -10.37 5.81 -16.38
N GLY A 109 -9.27 6.46 -16.70
CA GLY A 109 -8.90 7.75 -16.11
C GLY A 109 -8.70 7.67 -14.60
N SER A 110 -9.25 8.65 -13.88
CA SER A 110 -9.16 8.76 -12.42
C SER A 110 -10.44 8.29 -11.70
N ASP A 111 -11.18 7.34 -12.24
CA ASP A 111 -12.37 6.80 -11.58
C ASP A 111 -11.98 6.08 -10.27
N PRO A 112 -12.34 6.62 -9.09
CA PRO A 112 -11.95 6.05 -7.81
C PRO A 112 -12.68 4.73 -7.49
N ASN A 113 -13.73 4.38 -8.24
CA ASN A 113 -14.50 3.15 -8.04
C ASN A 113 -13.96 1.99 -8.88
N LYS A 114 -13.06 2.25 -9.81
CA LYS A 114 -12.40 1.16 -10.57
C LYS A 114 -11.33 0.50 -9.73
N LEU A 115 -11.43 -0.81 -9.61
CA LEU A 115 -10.40 -1.61 -8.97
C LEU A 115 -9.15 -1.64 -9.86
N PRO A 116 -7.96 -1.45 -9.30
CA PRO A 116 -6.72 -1.51 -10.05
C PRO A 116 -6.41 -2.94 -10.46
N ASP A 117 -5.67 -3.10 -11.56
CA ASP A 117 -5.06 -4.35 -11.92
C ASP A 117 -3.78 -4.55 -11.13
N ILE A 118 -3.61 -5.74 -10.55
CA ILE A 118 -2.52 -6.05 -9.63
C ILE A 118 -1.74 -7.23 -10.16
N GLU A 119 -0.43 -7.11 -10.18
CA GLU A 119 0.49 -8.16 -10.57
C GLU A 119 1.57 -8.37 -9.51
N ILE A 120 1.91 -9.62 -9.27
CA ILE A 120 3.10 -10.00 -8.50
C ILE A 120 4.05 -10.71 -9.47
N ARG A 121 5.27 -10.17 -9.66
CA ARG A 121 6.31 -10.72 -10.55
C ARG A 121 5.98 -10.68 -12.06
N GLY A 122 5.05 -9.82 -12.49
CA GLY A 122 4.69 -9.63 -13.90
C GLY A 122 3.60 -10.55 -14.40
N LYS A 123 3.27 -10.42 -15.69
CA LYS A 123 2.17 -11.16 -16.34
C LYS A 123 2.56 -12.60 -16.63
N SER A 124 1.74 -13.55 -16.20
CA SER A 124 1.85 -14.96 -16.55
C SER A 124 0.99 -15.34 -17.78
N SER A 125 0.00 -14.49 -18.12
CA SER A 125 -0.90 -14.67 -19.24
C SER A 125 -0.85 -13.49 -20.20
N LEU A 126 -0.97 -13.75 -21.50
CA LEU A 126 -1.08 -12.73 -22.55
C LEU A 126 -2.45 -12.04 -22.56
N ILE A 127 -3.47 -12.69 -22.01
CA ILE A 127 -4.84 -12.15 -21.92
C ILE A 127 -4.91 -11.36 -20.63
N SER A 128 -5.06 -10.04 -20.74
CA SER A 128 -5.05 -9.12 -19.59
C SER A 128 -6.31 -8.27 -19.48
N THR A 129 -7.40 -8.67 -20.11
CA THR A 129 -8.64 -7.89 -20.08
C THR A 129 -9.65 -8.51 -19.12
N ARG A 130 -9.81 -7.84 -17.97
CA ARG A 130 -10.87 -8.15 -16.99
C ARG A 130 -12.27 -8.09 -17.63
N ASP A 131 -12.43 -7.33 -18.71
CA ASP A 131 -13.71 -7.14 -19.41
C ASP A 131 -14.12 -8.37 -20.24
N GLU A 132 -13.16 -9.24 -20.61
CA GLU A 132 -13.45 -10.48 -21.34
C GLU A 132 -13.61 -11.70 -20.41
N LEU A 133 -13.01 -11.65 -19.23
CA LEU A 133 -13.08 -12.67 -18.19
C LEU A 133 -13.57 -12.00 -16.92
N SER A 134 -14.49 -12.60 -16.21
CA SER A 134 -15.03 -12.08 -14.95
C SER A 134 -13.96 -11.88 -13.87
N GLU A 135 -12.76 -12.43 -14.03
CA GLU A 135 -11.59 -12.28 -13.17
C GLU A 135 -10.33 -12.13 -14.02
N ASP A 136 -9.41 -11.24 -13.61
CA ASP A 136 -8.10 -11.10 -14.26
C ASP A 136 -7.25 -12.36 -14.01
N PRO A 137 -6.83 -13.10 -15.06
CA PRO A 137 -6.04 -14.32 -14.90
C PRO A 137 -4.64 -14.06 -14.33
N ASN A 138 -4.17 -12.82 -14.32
CA ASN A 138 -2.86 -12.41 -13.75
C ASN A 138 -2.96 -11.94 -12.29
N GLN A 139 -4.16 -11.82 -11.77
CA GLN A 139 -4.40 -11.36 -10.40
C GLN A 139 -3.86 -12.39 -9.38
N PRO A 140 -3.18 -11.93 -8.30
CA PRO A 140 -2.81 -12.79 -7.19
C PRO A 140 -4.06 -13.26 -6.43
N LEU A 141 -3.94 -14.43 -5.78
CA LEU A 141 -4.97 -14.93 -4.90
C LEU A 141 -4.97 -14.14 -3.58
N PHE A 142 -6.14 -13.66 -3.16
CA PHE A 142 -6.31 -12.98 -1.87
C PHE A 142 -6.91 -13.90 -0.82
N ILE A 143 -6.28 -13.95 0.34
CA ILE A 143 -6.74 -14.72 1.50
C ILE A 143 -6.98 -13.76 2.66
N LEU A 144 -8.17 -13.75 3.20
CA LEU A 144 -8.55 -12.95 4.37
C LEU A 144 -8.90 -13.88 5.53
N ASP A 145 -8.13 -13.82 6.61
CA ASP A 145 -8.31 -14.66 7.80
C ASP A 145 -8.43 -16.17 7.49
N GLY A 146 -7.69 -16.64 6.47
CA GLY A 146 -7.67 -18.04 6.03
C GLY A 146 -8.71 -18.42 4.98
N PHE A 147 -9.54 -17.49 4.54
CA PHE A 147 -10.55 -17.72 3.49
C PHE A 147 -10.22 -16.96 2.22
N GLU A 148 -10.50 -17.57 1.07
CA GLU A 148 -10.40 -16.89 -0.23
C GLU A 148 -11.33 -15.68 -0.27
N SER A 149 -10.81 -14.55 -0.73
CA SER A 149 -11.53 -13.28 -0.76
C SER A 149 -11.32 -12.55 -2.08
N SER A 150 -12.24 -11.68 -2.45
CA SER A 150 -12.12 -10.86 -3.66
C SER A 150 -11.17 -9.67 -3.44
N LEU A 151 -10.60 -9.16 -4.55
CA LEU A 151 -9.83 -7.92 -4.52
C LEU A 151 -10.65 -6.76 -3.95
N GLU A 152 -11.93 -6.68 -4.30
CA GLU A 152 -12.84 -5.63 -3.81
C GLU A 152 -12.96 -5.64 -2.28
N ALA A 153 -13.07 -6.83 -1.67
CA ALA A 153 -13.16 -6.96 -0.22
C ALA A 153 -11.87 -6.49 0.47
N ILE A 154 -10.70 -6.79 -0.12
CA ILE A 154 -9.41 -6.33 0.39
C ILE A 154 -9.21 -4.82 0.16
N TYR A 155 -9.65 -4.31 -0.99
CA TYR A 155 -9.57 -2.88 -1.31
C TYR A 155 -10.38 -2.02 -0.34
N ASN A 156 -11.58 -2.50 0.02
CA ASN A 156 -12.50 -1.84 0.96
C ASN A 156 -12.22 -2.16 2.43
N LEU A 157 -11.19 -2.99 2.72
CA LEU A 157 -10.86 -3.35 4.09
C LEU A 157 -10.28 -2.15 4.84
N ASP A 158 -10.85 -1.88 6.02
CA ASP A 158 -10.32 -0.84 6.90
C ASP A 158 -8.92 -1.22 7.40
N MET A 159 -7.94 -0.38 7.09
CA MET A 159 -6.54 -0.54 7.47
C MET A 159 -6.34 -0.69 8.98
N SER A 160 -7.21 -0.08 9.80
CA SER A 160 -7.15 -0.18 11.25
C SER A 160 -7.44 -1.59 11.78
N ARG A 161 -8.11 -2.41 10.98
CA ARG A 161 -8.43 -3.80 11.31
C ARG A 161 -7.34 -4.78 10.91
N VAL A 162 -6.39 -4.35 10.09
CA VAL A 162 -5.30 -5.20 9.60
C VAL A 162 -4.26 -5.39 10.68
N ALA A 163 -3.97 -6.64 11.03
CA ALA A 163 -2.91 -7.04 11.93
C ALA A 163 -1.58 -7.22 11.18
N SER A 164 -1.62 -7.98 10.08
CA SER A 164 -0.45 -8.22 9.23
C SER A 164 -0.87 -8.59 7.80
N ILE A 165 0.04 -8.38 6.85
CA ILE A 165 -0.09 -8.83 5.47
C ILE A 165 1.17 -9.58 5.08
N THR A 166 0.99 -10.76 4.52
CA THR A 166 2.09 -11.57 3.99
C THR A 166 1.89 -11.81 2.50
N ILE A 167 2.90 -11.45 1.71
CA ILE A 167 2.92 -11.70 0.27
C ILE A 167 3.79 -12.94 0.02
N LEU A 168 3.19 -13.99 -0.53
CA LEU A 168 3.86 -15.21 -0.94
C LEU A 168 4.19 -15.12 -2.43
N LYS A 169 5.49 -15.15 -2.76
CA LYS A 169 5.96 -14.74 -4.10
C LYS A 169 6.40 -15.89 -4.98
N ASP A 170 6.70 -17.05 -4.42
CA ASP A 170 7.23 -18.19 -5.19
C ASP A 170 6.34 -19.43 -5.14
N ALA A 171 6.64 -20.37 -6.03
CA ALA A 171 5.86 -21.60 -6.14
C ALA A 171 5.95 -22.49 -4.87
N ALA A 172 7.06 -22.43 -4.13
CA ALA A 172 7.21 -23.22 -2.90
C ALA A 172 6.30 -22.67 -1.78
N SER A 173 6.15 -21.33 -1.71
CA SER A 173 5.30 -20.68 -0.72
C SER A 173 3.81 -20.76 -1.10
N THR A 174 3.49 -20.75 -2.39
CA THR A 174 2.10 -20.75 -2.89
C THR A 174 1.52 -22.14 -3.13
N ALA A 175 2.34 -23.20 -3.09
CA ALA A 175 1.93 -24.58 -3.38
C ALA A 175 0.73 -25.07 -2.54
N ILE A 176 0.59 -24.57 -1.31
CA ILE A 176 -0.53 -24.94 -0.43
C ILE A 176 -1.91 -24.47 -0.94
N TYR A 177 -1.92 -23.49 -1.84
CA TYR A 177 -3.14 -22.91 -2.41
C TYR A 177 -3.47 -23.43 -3.83
N GLY A 178 -2.62 -24.33 -4.37
CA GLY A 178 -2.83 -24.97 -5.67
C GLY A 178 -2.67 -24.02 -6.86
N SER A 179 -3.34 -24.33 -7.97
CA SER A 179 -3.19 -23.63 -9.25
C SER A 179 -3.66 -22.17 -9.25
N LYS A 180 -4.63 -21.83 -8.41
CA LYS A 180 -5.11 -20.45 -8.26
C LYS A 180 -4.03 -19.47 -7.76
N ALA A 181 -3.01 -20.02 -7.11
CA ALA A 181 -1.92 -19.23 -6.53
C ALA A 181 -0.71 -19.06 -7.47
N SER A 182 -0.84 -19.37 -8.75
CA SER A 182 0.24 -19.27 -9.74
C SER A 182 0.85 -17.88 -9.84
N ASN A 183 0.06 -16.84 -9.62
CA ASN A 183 0.46 -15.44 -9.69
C ASN A 183 0.84 -14.84 -8.33
N GLY A 184 1.03 -15.68 -7.32
CA GLY A 184 1.29 -15.26 -5.94
C GLY A 184 0.04 -15.25 -5.07
N VAL A 185 0.26 -15.10 -3.76
CA VAL A 185 -0.83 -15.04 -2.77
C VAL A 185 -0.59 -13.86 -1.83
N VAL A 186 -1.63 -13.10 -1.58
CA VAL A 186 -1.66 -12.05 -0.57
C VAL A 186 -2.52 -12.52 0.59
N VAL A 187 -1.89 -12.80 1.72
CA VAL A 187 -2.56 -13.23 2.95
C VAL A 187 -2.73 -12.03 3.87
N VAL A 188 -3.95 -11.72 4.21
CA VAL A 188 -4.31 -10.63 5.13
C VAL A 188 -4.86 -11.24 6.40
N GLU A 189 -4.29 -10.87 7.54
CA GLU A 189 -4.83 -11.20 8.86
C GLU A 189 -5.41 -9.97 9.52
N THR A 190 -6.59 -10.13 10.10
CA THR A 190 -7.22 -9.05 10.87
C THR A 190 -6.89 -9.17 12.36
N ILE A 191 -7.04 -8.06 13.07
CA ILE A 191 -6.85 -8.01 14.52
C ILE A 191 -7.95 -8.84 15.18
N ARG A 192 -7.54 -9.90 15.86
CA ARG A 192 -8.49 -10.77 16.58
C ARG A 192 -9.05 -10.06 17.80
N PRO A 193 -10.38 -10.11 18.03
CA PRO A 193 -10.98 -9.52 19.20
C PRO A 193 -10.47 -10.22 20.47
N LYS A 194 -10.16 -9.42 21.49
CA LYS A 194 -9.81 -9.94 22.83
C LYS A 194 -11.08 -10.29 23.59
N SER A 195 -11.09 -11.47 24.23
CA SER A 195 -12.22 -11.86 25.09
C SER A 195 -12.36 -10.94 26.31
N GLY A 196 -13.56 -10.62 26.72
CA GLY A 196 -13.87 -9.95 27.99
C GLY A 196 -14.70 -8.69 27.88
N LYS A 197 -14.24 -7.61 27.28
CA LYS A 197 -14.98 -6.34 27.20
C LYS A 197 -15.40 -6.03 25.77
N LEU A 198 -16.63 -5.55 25.61
CA LEU A 198 -17.08 -4.98 24.34
C LEU A 198 -16.25 -3.72 24.04
N ASN A 199 -15.48 -3.76 22.97
CA ASN A 199 -14.78 -2.61 22.42
C ASN A 199 -15.53 -2.14 21.18
N LEU A 200 -16.03 -0.92 21.21
CA LEU A 200 -16.65 -0.27 20.07
C LEU A 200 -15.66 0.77 19.53
N ALA A 201 -15.21 0.60 18.30
CA ALA A 201 -14.39 1.58 17.60
C ALA A 201 -15.14 2.05 16.34
N TYR A 202 -15.17 3.35 16.13
CA TYR A 202 -15.69 3.95 14.90
C TYR A 202 -14.55 4.66 14.17
N ASN A 203 -14.28 4.25 12.95
CA ASN A 203 -13.34 4.91 12.05
C ASN A 203 -14.13 5.45 10.85
N GLY A 204 -13.99 6.73 10.57
CA GLY A 204 -14.59 7.38 9.40
C GLY A 204 -13.49 8.00 8.54
N ASN A 205 -13.47 7.64 7.26
CA ASN A 205 -12.58 8.22 6.26
C ASN A 205 -13.41 8.90 5.18
N ALA A 206 -13.09 10.14 4.86
CA ALA A 206 -13.68 10.87 3.75
C ALA A 206 -12.55 11.31 2.82
N ASN A 207 -12.51 10.72 1.63
CA ASN A 207 -11.56 11.10 0.59
C ASN A 207 -12.27 11.92 -0.47
N VAL A 208 -11.72 13.10 -0.77
CA VAL A 208 -12.17 13.95 -1.86
C VAL A 208 -11.06 14.05 -2.88
N SER A 209 -11.28 13.53 -4.06
CA SER A 209 -10.32 13.58 -5.17
C SER A 209 -10.86 14.47 -6.27
N TRP A 210 -10.00 15.32 -6.81
CA TRP A 210 -10.29 16.12 -8.00
C TRP A 210 -9.12 16.00 -8.97
N ALA A 211 -9.43 16.12 -10.27
CA ALA A 211 -8.41 16.10 -11.29
C ALA A 211 -7.57 17.39 -11.23
N ASP A 212 -6.26 17.26 -11.09
CA ASP A 212 -5.32 18.37 -11.27
C ASP A 212 -4.94 18.44 -12.75
N LEU A 213 -5.60 19.36 -13.46
CA LEU A 213 -5.36 19.61 -14.89
C LEU A 213 -4.34 20.72 -15.13
N SER A 214 -3.72 21.27 -14.11
CA SER A 214 -2.77 22.39 -14.21
C SER A 214 -1.49 22.03 -14.98
N SER A 215 -1.11 20.74 -14.96
CA SER A 215 0.07 20.23 -15.69
C SER A 215 -0.17 20.03 -17.20
N TYR A 216 -1.44 19.99 -17.63
CA TYR A 216 -1.80 19.84 -19.03
C TYR A 216 -1.89 21.21 -19.69
N ASN A 217 -1.05 21.44 -20.70
CA ASN A 217 -1.11 22.65 -21.53
C ASN A 217 -1.66 22.28 -22.90
N LEU A 218 -3.00 22.33 -23.03
CA LEU A 218 -3.65 22.11 -24.33
C LEU A 218 -3.54 23.37 -25.21
N MET A 219 -3.38 23.14 -26.49
CA MET A 219 -3.41 24.21 -27.49
C MET A 219 -4.77 24.90 -27.45
N ASP A 220 -4.76 26.21 -27.49
CA ASP A 220 -5.95 27.00 -27.74
C ASP A 220 -6.41 26.89 -29.22
N ALA A 221 -7.56 27.48 -29.57
CA ALA A 221 -8.07 27.36 -30.92
C ALA A 221 -7.12 27.96 -31.98
N SER A 222 -6.43 29.02 -31.62
CA SER A 222 -5.51 29.73 -32.53
C SER A 222 -4.23 28.93 -32.75
N GLU A 223 -3.69 28.38 -31.66
CA GLU A 223 -2.50 27.52 -31.67
C GLU A 223 -2.77 26.22 -32.45
N LYS A 224 -3.93 25.61 -32.22
CA LYS A 224 -4.37 24.41 -32.94
C LYS A 224 -4.49 24.65 -34.42
N LEU A 225 -5.15 25.75 -34.83
CA LEU A 225 -5.31 26.10 -36.25
C LEU A 225 -3.94 26.33 -36.90
N ARG A 226 -3.04 27.02 -36.21
CA ARG A 226 -1.66 27.24 -36.67
C ARG A 226 -0.89 25.92 -36.83
N PHE A 227 -1.01 25.03 -35.85
CA PHE A 227 -0.40 23.70 -35.91
C PHE A 227 -0.95 22.88 -37.07
N GLU A 228 -2.27 22.82 -37.23
CA GLU A 228 -2.92 22.11 -38.34
C GLU A 228 -2.46 22.65 -39.72
N ASN A 229 -2.25 23.96 -39.83
CA ASN A 229 -1.75 24.58 -41.05
C ASN A 229 -0.29 24.25 -41.32
N LEU A 230 0.57 24.26 -40.27
CA LEU A 230 2.00 23.89 -40.39
C LEU A 230 2.21 22.42 -40.79
N VAL A 231 1.34 21.52 -40.37
CA VAL A 231 1.37 20.10 -40.75
C VAL A 231 0.80 19.85 -42.13
N GLY A 232 0.32 20.88 -42.83
CA GLY A 232 -0.22 20.77 -44.18
C GLY A 232 -1.65 20.19 -44.24
N ARG A 233 -2.41 20.25 -43.15
CA ARG A 233 -3.79 19.71 -43.12
C ARG A 233 -4.73 20.36 -44.11
N TYR A 234 -4.45 21.60 -44.49
CA TYR A 234 -5.28 22.42 -45.38
C TYR A 234 -4.73 22.54 -46.78
N ASP A 235 -3.71 21.70 -47.11
CA ASP A 235 -3.08 21.66 -48.44
C ASP A 235 -3.35 20.32 -49.10
N ALA A 236 -4.03 20.35 -50.27
CA ALA A 236 -4.20 19.17 -51.11
C ALA A 236 -3.59 19.40 -52.48
N SER A 237 -2.24 19.29 -52.55
CA SER A 237 -1.44 19.60 -53.73
C SER A 237 -1.80 18.80 -55.00
N ASN A 238 -2.51 17.70 -54.87
CA ASN A 238 -2.89 16.82 -55.99
C ASN A 238 -4.34 16.89 -56.41
N ASP A 239 -5.18 17.66 -55.71
CA ASP A 239 -6.62 17.78 -55.99
C ASP A 239 -7.10 19.24 -55.76
N VAL A 240 -7.30 19.96 -56.84
CA VAL A 240 -7.68 21.38 -56.81
C VAL A 240 -9.02 21.62 -56.13
N VAL A 241 -10.00 20.74 -56.30
CA VAL A 241 -11.30 20.88 -55.67
C VAL A 241 -11.21 20.72 -54.17
N LYS A 242 -10.48 19.69 -53.74
CA LYS A 242 -10.26 19.40 -52.32
C LYS A 242 -9.41 20.50 -51.65
N ASP A 243 -8.43 21.06 -52.38
CA ASP A 243 -7.60 22.17 -51.87
C ASP A 243 -8.46 23.42 -51.57
N VAL A 244 -9.39 23.76 -52.47
CA VAL A 244 -10.33 24.87 -52.26
C VAL A 244 -11.23 24.64 -51.04
N GLU A 245 -11.76 23.42 -50.86
CA GLU A 245 -12.59 23.06 -49.72
C GLU A 245 -11.81 23.13 -48.40
N LEU A 246 -10.60 22.62 -48.38
CA LEU A 246 -9.74 22.67 -47.21
C LEU A 246 -9.35 24.09 -46.82
N LYS A 247 -8.99 24.93 -47.79
CA LYS A 247 -8.70 26.34 -47.55
C LYS A 247 -9.93 27.11 -47.09
N LYS A 248 -11.10 26.81 -47.63
CA LYS A 248 -12.37 27.39 -47.12
C LYS A 248 -12.54 26.99 -45.64
N SER A 249 -12.38 25.72 -45.29
CA SER A 249 -12.46 25.24 -43.89
C SER A 249 -11.46 25.96 -42.97
N TYR A 250 -10.26 26.24 -43.46
CA TYR A 250 -9.27 27.03 -42.71
C TYR A 250 -9.76 28.44 -42.41
N TYR A 251 -10.28 29.17 -43.46
CA TYR A 251 -10.76 30.53 -43.28
C TYR A 251 -12.02 30.62 -42.45
N ASP A 252 -12.91 29.61 -42.52
CA ASP A 252 -14.09 29.53 -41.67
C ASP A 252 -13.68 29.41 -40.18
N LYS A 253 -12.74 28.52 -39.87
CA LYS A 253 -12.20 28.39 -38.52
C LYS A 253 -11.48 29.65 -38.05
N LEU A 254 -10.72 30.30 -38.92
CA LEU A 254 -10.06 31.58 -38.62
C LEU A 254 -11.07 32.67 -38.27
N ALA A 255 -12.19 32.71 -39.00
CA ALA A 255 -13.28 33.64 -38.72
C ALA A 255 -13.98 33.32 -37.39
N ASP A 256 -14.12 32.06 -37.03
CA ASP A 256 -14.67 31.64 -35.73
C ASP A 256 -13.77 32.09 -34.60
N ILE A 257 -12.46 31.90 -34.72
CA ILE A 257 -11.47 32.36 -33.75
C ILE A 257 -11.54 33.90 -33.61
N ALA A 258 -11.65 34.64 -34.73
CA ALA A 258 -11.75 36.08 -34.71
C ALA A 258 -13.06 36.57 -34.03
N ARG A 259 -14.13 35.76 -34.03
CA ARG A 259 -15.38 35.99 -33.29
C ARG A 259 -15.28 35.62 -31.81
N GLY A 260 -14.11 35.10 -31.32
CA GLY A 260 -13.90 34.75 -29.91
C GLY A 260 -14.22 33.29 -29.57
N VAL A 261 -14.41 32.42 -30.56
CA VAL A 261 -14.60 31.00 -30.31
C VAL A 261 -13.24 30.40 -29.90
N ASN A 262 -13.09 30.17 -28.60
CA ASN A 262 -11.91 29.56 -28.02
C ASN A 262 -12.30 28.69 -26.84
N THR A 263 -12.61 27.43 -27.09
CA THR A 263 -13.01 26.47 -26.02
C THR A 263 -11.81 25.77 -25.48
N TYR A 264 -11.55 25.96 -24.19
CA TYR A 264 -10.54 25.19 -23.47
C TYR A 264 -11.17 23.90 -22.92
N TRP A 265 -11.01 22.81 -23.65
CA TRP A 265 -11.72 21.54 -23.41
C TRP A 265 -11.44 20.90 -22.05
N LEU A 266 -10.34 21.23 -21.38
CA LEU A 266 -10.08 20.73 -20.03
C LEU A 266 -11.01 21.33 -18.97
N SER A 267 -11.57 22.50 -19.22
CA SER A 267 -12.49 23.17 -18.29
C SER A 267 -13.96 22.75 -18.47
N GLU A 268 -14.33 22.22 -19.63
CA GLU A 268 -15.73 21.91 -19.94
C GLU A 268 -16.29 20.68 -19.21
N PRO A 269 -15.56 19.56 -19.05
CA PRO A 269 -16.06 18.39 -18.32
C PRO A 269 -16.22 18.60 -16.82
N LEU A 270 -15.68 19.70 -16.28
CA LEU A 270 -15.64 19.98 -14.86
C LEU A 270 -16.67 21.03 -14.39
N ARG A 271 -17.58 21.44 -15.30
CA ARG A 271 -18.65 22.39 -15.02
C ARG A 271 -19.97 21.73 -14.60
#